data_3f6a5876dfec9d28b364dad49348ac95
#
_entry.id   3f6a5876dfec9d28b364dad49348ac95
#
_cell.length_a   1.000
_cell.length_b   1.000
_cell.length_c   1.000
_cell.angle_alpha   90.00
_cell.angle_beta   90.00
_cell.angle_gamma   90.00
#
_symmetry.space_group_name_H-M   'P 1'
#
loop_
_entity.id
_entity.type
_entity.pdbx_description
1 polymer ?
#
loop_
_entity_poly.entity_id
_entity_poly.type
_entity_poly.pdbx_seq_one_letter_code
_entity_poly.pdbx_strand_id
1 'polypeptide(L)'
;MEVWNKLRNVFNVKRITGTAKDSQLESLLNFLGVDRSNESVLSEATYFACMKVLSESIGKLPLKLLQYNSKNGVKNARKNPYYYLVHDRPNKYMTATSFWSTVEFNRNHYGNAYVLIDTKKNGKKSLWILESKDVEVWYDDAKLIKDQPDIYYIYTSPAGRMVFGSEEILHFKTSNTLDGYVGISVADQLKMTIKGNQKAQSLINKMYESGFTAKAVLQYTGSLSDENMKTFVKGIEDYAKGNLKEKGIENIIPIPIGSTLT
;
A
#
# COMPACT_ATOMS: atom_id res chain seq x y z
N MET A 1 11.15 -11.55 -32.21
CA MET A 1 12.47 -10.93 -32.00
C MET A 1 12.50 -9.43 -32.36
N GLU A 2 11.83 -9.01 -33.42
CA GLU A 2 11.82 -7.62 -33.87
C GLU A 2 11.14 -6.63 -32.89
N VAL A 3 10.00 -7.02 -32.31
CA VAL A 3 9.29 -6.24 -31.30
C VAL A 3 10.15 -6.02 -30.04
N TRP A 4 10.92 -7.04 -29.62
CA TRP A 4 11.86 -6.95 -28.51
C TRP A 4 12.98 -5.94 -28.72
N ASN A 5 13.48 -5.84 -29.95
CA ASN A 5 14.53 -4.87 -30.28
C ASN A 5 13.97 -3.44 -30.35
N LYS A 6 12.74 -3.26 -30.85
CA LYS A 6 12.05 -1.97 -30.83
C LYS A 6 11.76 -1.50 -29.41
N LEU A 7 11.22 -2.38 -28.56
CA LEU A 7 11.00 -2.11 -27.12
C LEU A 7 12.29 -1.72 -26.40
N ARG A 8 13.39 -2.44 -26.65
CA ARG A 8 14.68 -2.13 -26.05
C ARG A 8 15.20 -0.74 -26.43
N ASN A 9 14.92 -0.27 -27.64
CA ASN A 9 15.32 1.06 -28.08
C ASN A 9 14.43 2.17 -27.51
N VAL A 10 13.12 1.92 -27.39
CA VAL A 10 12.15 2.87 -26.78
C VAL A 10 12.41 3.03 -25.30
N PHE A 11 12.74 1.93 -24.58
CA PHE A 11 12.99 1.94 -23.13
C PHE A 11 14.46 2.11 -22.74
N ASN A 12 15.37 2.25 -23.72
CA ASN A 12 16.77 2.63 -23.49
C ASN A 12 16.93 4.14 -23.20
N VAL A 13 15.85 4.81 -22.80
CA VAL A 13 15.95 6.13 -22.19
C VAL A 13 16.79 5.97 -20.93
N LYS A 14 17.96 6.59 -20.94
CA LYS A 14 18.92 6.68 -19.86
C LYS A 14 18.21 6.61 -18.51
N ARG A 15 18.54 5.60 -17.72
CA ARG A 15 18.36 5.68 -16.27
C ARG A 15 18.87 7.05 -15.85
N ILE A 16 17.97 7.98 -15.61
CA ILE A 16 18.28 9.10 -14.75
C ILE A 16 18.41 8.46 -13.38
N THR A 17 19.62 8.06 -13.05
CA THR A 17 19.98 7.68 -11.69
C THR A 17 19.92 8.96 -10.86
N GLY A 18 18.72 9.34 -10.48
CA GLY A 18 18.44 10.42 -9.55
C GLY A 18 18.70 9.99 -8.11
N THR A 19 19.88 9.41 -7.84
CA THR A 19 20.21 8.88 -6.51
C THR A 19 20.46 9.96 -5.46
N ALA A 20 20.73 11.20 -5.84
CA ALA A 20 20.98 12.28 -4.85
C ALA A 20 19.75 13.16 -4.60
N LYS A 21 18.91 13.41 -5.61
CA LYS A 21 17.67 14.20 -5.43
C LYS A 21 16.55 13.40 -4.78
N ASP A 22 16.50 12.10 -5.04
CA ASP A 22 15.46 11.24 -4.45
C ASP A 22 15.69 11.04 -2.95
N SER A 23 16.94 10.90 -2.49
CA SER A 23 17.21 10.74 -1.06
C SER A 23 16.91 12.01 -0.25
N GLN A 24 17.14 13.21 -0.81
CA GLN A 24 16.78 14.47 -0.14
C GLN A 24 15.28 14.69 -0.14
N LEU A 25 14.60 14.33 -1.23
CA LEU A 25 13.14 14.37 -1.32
C LEU A 25 12.49 13.36 -0.37
N GLU A 26 13.02 12.14 -0.30
CA GLU A 26 12.57 11.13 0.68
C GLU A 26 12.80 11.59 2.12
N SER A 27 13.97 12.15 2.42
CA SER A 27 14.26 12.69 3.74
C SER A 27 13.32 13.84 4.12
N LEU A 28 13.02 14.72 3.16
CA LEU A 28 12.06 15.81 3.35
C LEU A 28 10.63 15.30 3.53
N LEU A 29 10.22 14.32 2.75
CA LEU A 29 8.89 13.72 2.84
C LEU A 29 8.72 12.93 4.14
N ASN A 30 9.76 12.22 4.58
CA ASN A 30 9.78 11.55 5.88
C ASN A 30 9.75 12.55 7.04
N PHE A 31 10.48 13.67 6.94
CA PHE A 31 10.41 14.77 7.91
C PHE A 31 9.01 15.40 7.96
N LEU A 32 8.37 15.58 6.82
CA LEU A 32 6.98 16.07 6.72
C LEU A 32 5.94 15.00 7.09
N GLY A 33 6.36 13.77 7.41
CA GLY A 33 5.48 12.65 7.74
C GLY A 33 4.63 12.19 6.55
N VAL A 34 5.09 12.45 5.33
CA VAL A 34 4.45 11.98 4.09
C VAL A 34 5.07 10.65 3.70
N ASP A 35 4.48 9.58 4.21
CA ASP A 35 4.84 8.22 3.82
C ASP A 35 4.21 7.87 2.47
N ARG A 36 5.03 7.46 1.51
CA ARG A 36 4.59 7.04 0.17
C ARG A 36 4.24 5.57 0.09
N SER A 37 4.59 4.77 1.08
CA SER A 37 4.31 3.34 1.04
C SER A 37 2.83 3.09 1.37
N ASN A 38 2.15 2.38 0.49
CA ASN A 38 0.79 1.90 0.77
C ASN A 38 0.79 0.83 1.87
N GLU A 39 1.96 0.31 2.24
CA GLU A 39 2.12 -0.69 3.30
C GLU A 39 1.73 -0.14 4.68
N SER A 40 1.96 1.16 4.94
CA SER A 40 1.52 1.81 6.18
C SER A 40 0.00 1.84 6.33
N VAL A 41 -0.74 1.81 5.22
CA VAL A 41 -2.19 1.79 5.19
C VAL A 41 -2.75 0.46 5.69
N LEU A 42 -2.05 -0.65 5.41
CA LEU A 42 -2.44 -1.98 5.86
C LEU A 42 -2.31 -2.17 7.36
N SER A 43 -1.55 -1.33 8.05
CA SER A 43 -1.43 -1.38 9.51
C SER A 43 -2.68 -0.89 10.26
N GLU A 44 -3.61 -0.25 9.56
CA GLU A 44 -4.88 0.16 10.14
C GLU A 44 -5.85 -1.02 10.14
N ALA A 45 -6.30 -1.41 11.36
CA ALA A 45 -7.05 -2.64 11.59
C ALA A 45 -8.37 -2.71 10.82
N THR A 46 -9.10 -1.60 10.75
CA THR A 46 -10.39 -1.53 10.05
C THR A 46 -10.21 -1.67 8.55
N TYR A 47 -9.23 -0.99 7.99
CA TYR A 47 -8.90 -1.10 6.57
C TYR A 47 -8.50 -2.53 6.21
N PHE A 48 -7.60 -3.12 7.00
CA PHE A 48 -7.17 -4.51 6.78
C PHE A 48 -8.35 -5.49 6.88
N ALA A 49 -9.24 -5.33 7.85
CA ALA A 49 -10.42 -6.18 8.01
C ALA A 49 -11.35 -6.08 6.78
N CYS A 50 -11.61 -4.88 6.26
CA CYS A 50 -12.39 -4.67 5.05
C CYS A 50 -11.74 -5.35 3.83
N MET A 51 -10.44 -5.16 3.64
CA MET A 51 -9.68 -5.77 2.55
C MET A 51 -9.71 -7.30 2.62
N LYS A 52 -9.56 -7.86 3.83
CA LYS A 52 -9.65 -9.30 4.08
C LYS A 52 -11.03 -9.85 3.72
N VAL A 53 -12.11 -9.22 4.20
CA VAL A 53 -13.49 -9.68 3.92
C VAL A 53 -13.76 -9.65 2.42
N LEU A 54 -13.41 -8.58 1.71
CA LEU A 54 -13.61 -8.47 0.26
C LEU A 54 -12.85 -9.54 -0.50
N SER A 55 -11.57 -9.70 -0.23
CA SER A 55 -10.71 -10.64 -0.94
C SER A 55 -11.09 -12.10 -0.68
N GLU A 56 -11.40 -12.47 0.58
CA GLU A 56 -11.84 -13.82 0.91
C GLU A 56 -13.21 -14.15 0.34
N SER A 57 -14.13 -13.17 0.28
CA SER A 57 -15.45 -13.37 -0.29
C SER A 57 -15.38 -13.75 -1.77
N ILE A 58 -14.54 -13.09 -2.54
CA ILE A 58 -14.32 -13.45 -3.95
C ILE A 58 -13.55 -14.76 -4.08
N GLY A 59 -12.51 -14.96 -3.29
CA GLY A 59 -11.68 -16.17 -3.35
C GLY A 59 -12.45 -17.45 -3.01
N LYS A 60 -13.48 -17.37 -2.18
CA LYS A 60 -14.37 -18.50 -1.85
C LYS A 60 -15.34 -18.88 -2.98
N LEU A 61 -15.54 -18.00 -3.97
CA LEU A 61 -16.39 -18.28 -5.11
C LEU A 61 -15.62 -19.11 -6.14
N PRO A 62 -16.05 -20.35 -6.46
CA PRO A 62 -15.35 -21.17 -7.43
C PRO A 62 -15.57 -20.61 -8.85
N LEU A 63 -14.50 -20.14 -9.48
CA LEU A 63 -14.54 -19.74 -10.88
C LEU A 63 -14.83 -20.95 -11.77
N LYS A 64 -15.78 -20.79 -12.70
CA LYS A 64 -16.19 -21.85 -13.63
C LYS A 64 -16.00 -21.38 -15.06
N LEU A 65 -15.39 -22.23 -15.87
CA LEU A 65 -15.36 -22.03 -17.31
C LEU A 65 -16.66 -22.59 -17.90
N LEU A 66 -17.43 -21.73 -18.58
CA LEU A 66 -18.71 -22.07 -19.15
C LEU A 66 -18.57 -22.22 -20.66
N GLN A 67 -19.31 -23.17 -21.23
CA GLN A 67 -19.40 -23.40 -22.67
C GLN A 67 -20.86 -23.34 -23.08
N TYR A 68 -21.16 -22.56 -24.11
CA TYR A 68 -22.48 -22.53 -24.73
C TYR A 68 -22.74 -23.82 -25.49
N ASN A 69 -23.95 -24.31 -25.38
CA ASN A 69 -24.44 -25.47 -26.12
C ASN A 69 -25.28 -25.01 -27.34
N SER A 70 -25.29 -25.82 -28.39
CA SER A 70 -26.07 -25.55 -29.62
C SER A 70 -27.56 -25.32 -29.41
N LYS A 71 -28.13 -25.69 -28.23
CA LYS A 71 -29.51 -25.48 -27.84
C LYS A 71 -29.72 -24.30 -26.87
N ASN A 72 -28.89 -23.25 -26.97
CA ASN A 72 -28.92 -22.05 -26.10
C ASN A 72 -28.79 -22.32 -24.59
N GLY A 73 -28.28 -23.47 -24.22
CA GLY A 73 -27.95 -23.81 -22.83
C GLY A 73 -26.47 -23.53 -22.51
N VAL A 74 -26.18 -23.44 -21.22
CA VAL A 74 -24.81 -23.25 -20.72
C VAL A 74 -24.42 -24.45 -19.88
N LYS A 75 -23.24 -25.01 -20.12
CA LYS A 75 -22.67 -26.11 -19.34
C LYS A 75 -21.25 -25.79 -18.85
N ASN A 76 -20.83 -26.40 -17.76
CA ASN A 76 -19.46 -26.31 -17.28
C ASN A 76 -18.49 -27.02 -18.26
N ALA A 77 -17.49 -26.33 -18.73
CA ALA A 77 -16.49 -26.85 -19.66
C ALA A 77 -15.38 -27.64 -18.94
N ARG A 78 -15.73 -28.62 -18.11
CA ARG A 78 -14.79 -29.38 -17.27
C ARG A 78 -13.70 -30.11 -18.06
N LYS A 79 -13.95 -30.45 -19.32
CA LYS A 79 -12.96 -31.12 -20.20
C LYS A 79 -11.95 -30.15 -20.80
N ASN A 80 -12.19 -28.83 -20.68
CA ASN A 80 -11.26 -27.80 -21.17
C ASN A 80 -10.06 -27.72 -20.21
N PRO A 81 -8.82 -27.76 -20.69
CA PRO A 81 -7.63 -27.69 -19.83
C PRO A 81 -7.57 -26.41 -19.00
N TYR A 82 -8.17 -25.31 -19.46
CA TYR A 82 -8.25 -24.06 -18.72
C TYR A 82 -9.25 -24.10 -17.55
N TYR A 83 -10.18 -25.05 -17.53
CA TYR A 83 -11.10 -25.21 -16.40
C TYR A 83 -10.33 -25.48 -15.10
N TYR A 84 -9.42 -26.45 -15.14
CA TYR A 84 -8.57 -26.79 -14.00
C TYR A 84 -7.68 -25.62 -13.56
N LEU A 85 -7.18 -24.85 -14.52
CA LEU A 85 -6.31 -23.71 -14.28
C LEU A 85 -6.98 -22.61 -13.47
N VAL A 86 -8.26 -22.29 -13.76
CA VAL A 86 -8.99 -21.21 -13.08
C VAL A 86 -9.74 -21.69 -11.83
N HIS A 87 -10.18 -22.96 -11.83
CA HIS A 87 -11.04 -23.52 -10.79
C HIS A 87 -10.28 -24.17 -9.65
N ASP A 88 -9.19 -24.91 -9.94
CA ASP A 88 -8.51 -25.75 -8.95
C ASP A 88 -7.12 -25.20 -8.61
N ARG A 89 -6.21 -25.14 -9.60
CA ARG A 89 -4.79 -24.76 -9.40
C ARG A 89 -4.27 -23.89 -10.54
N PRO A 90 -4.19 -22.57 -10.34
CA PRO A 90 -3.58 -21.66 -11.30
C PRO A 90 -2.10 -21.90 -11.53
N ASN A 91 -1.37 -22.34 -10.50
CA ASN A 91 0.05 -22.71 -10.55
C ASN A 91 0.38 -23.84 -9.55
N LYS A 92 1.64 -24.26 -9.51
CA LYS A 92 2.07 -25.35 -8.63
C LYS A 92 2.06 -25.04 -7.13
N TYR A 93 2.03 -23.76 -6.76
CA TYR A 93 2.16 -23.33 -5.36
C TYR A 93 0.82 -22.91 -4.73
N MET A 94 -0.14 -22.46 -5.53
CA MET A 94 -1.34 -21.83 -5.03
C MET A 94 -2.59 -22.62 -5.41
N THR A 95 -3.56 -22.68 -4.49
CA THR A 95 -4.94 -23.08 -4.80
C THR A 95 -5.67 -21.94 -5.48
N ALA A 96 -6.76 -22.25 -6.20
CA ALA A 96 -7.58 -21.22 -6.83
C ALA A 96 -8.13 -20.20 -5.81
N THR A 97 -8.58 -20.67 -4.63
CA THR A 97 -9.08 -19.80 -3.56
C THR A 97 -8.02 -18.79 -3.12
N SER A 98 -6.81 -19.24 -2.78
CA SER A 98 -5.73 -18.36 -2.36
C SER A 98 -5.31 -17.40 -3.48
N PHE A 99 -5.27 -17.89 -4.71
CA PHE A 99 -4.90 -17.10 -5.87
C PHE A 99 -5.89 -15.95 -6.13
N TRP A 100 -7.18 -16.26 -6.22
CA TRP A 100 -8.20 -15.26 -6.50
C TRP A 100 -8.42 -14.28 -5.34
N SER A 101 -8.25 -14.75 -4.09
CA SER A 101 -8.21 -13.84 -2.94
C SER A 101 -7.06 -12.82 -3.06
N THR A 102 -5.87 -13.26 -3.47
CA THR A 102 -4.73 -12.36 -3.63
C THR A 102 -4.91 -11.40 -4.80
N VAL A 103 -5.47 -11.87 -5.92
CA VAL A 103 -5.81 -11.00 -7.06
C VAL A 103 -6.80 -9.92 -6.64
N GLU A 104 -7.86 -10.30 -5.93
CA GLU A 104 -8.87 -9.36 -5.45
C GLU A 104 -8.32 -8.38 -4.42
N PHE A 105 -7.46 -8.86 -3.52
CA PHE A 105 -6.76 -8.00 -2.58
C PHE A 105 -5.92 -6.93 -3.31
N ASN A 106 -5.09 -7.34 -4.25
CA ASN A 106 -4.26 -6.43 -5.03
C ASN A 106 -5.11 -5.45 -5.85
N ARG A 107 -6.19 -5.93 -6.47
CA ARG A 107 -7.12 -5.09 -7.23
C ARG A 107 -7.72 -3.97 -6.38
N ASN A 108 -8.14 -4.27 -5.16
CA ASN A 108 -8.69 -3.24 -4.27
C ASN A 108 -7.60 -2.35 -3.69
N HIS A 109 -6.48 -2.92 -3.22
CA HIS A 109 -5.43 -2.16 -2.55
C HIS A 109 -4.70 -1.21 -3.50
N TYR A 110 -4.21 -1.74 -4.63
CA TYR A 110 -3.45 -0.97 -5.61
C TYR A 110 -4.30 -0.39 -6.76
N GLY A 111 -5.60 -0.68 -6.78
CA GLY A 111 -6.48 -0.34 -7.90
C GLY A 111 -6.38 -1.30 -9.08
N ASN A 112 -5.32 -2.11 -9.14
CA ASN A 112 -4.97 -2.99 -10.24
C ASN A 112 -4.36 -4.28 -9.73
N ALA A 113 -4.66 -5.40 -10.40
CA ALA A 113 -3.96 -6.66 -10.20
C ALA A 113 -3.58 -7.25 -11.55
N TYR A 114 -2.38 -7.77 -11.64
CA TYR A 114 -1.80 -8.27 -12.87
C TYR A 114 -1.46 -9.74 -12.72
N VAL A 115 -1.92 -10.54 -13.67
CA VAL A 115 -1.68 -11.98 -13.71
C VAL A 115 -1.00 -12.35 -15.02
N LEU A 116 0.23 -12.83 -14.92
CA LEU A 116 1.00 -13.32 -16.06
C LEU A 116 0.49 -14.70 -16.48
N ILE A 117 0.25 -14.88 -17.77
CA ILE A 117 -0.05 -16.15 -18.42
C ILE A 117 1.28 -16.76 -18.89
N ASP A 118 1.92 -17.56 -18.04
CA ASP A 118 3.14 -18.25 -18.41
C ASP A 118 2.80 -19.48 -19.27
N THR A 119 3.30 -19.50 -20.49
CA THR A 119 3.12 -20.60 -21.45
C THR A 119 4.41 -21.36 -21.63
N LYS A 120 4.47 -22.59 -21.14
CA LYS A 120 5.63 -23.48 -21.29
C LYS A 120 5.78 -23.97 -22.73
N LYS A 121 6.96 -24.43 -23.07
CA LYS A 121 7.30 -25.02 -24.40
C LYS A 121 6.37 -26.16 -24.83
N ASN A 122 5.77 -26.88 -23.89
CA ASN A 122 4.79 -27.95 -24.15
C ASN A 122 3.35 -27.45 -24.29
N GLY A 123 3.11 -26.15 -24.37
CA GLY A 123 1.79 -25.54 -24.47
C GLY A 123 1.00 -25.48 -23.16
N LYS A 124 1.53 -26.06 -22.06
CA LYS A 124 0.84 -25.97 -20.76
C LYS A 124 0.96 -24.57 -20.19
N LYS A 125 -0.19 -23.99 -19.80
CA LYS A 125 -0.25 -22.65 -19.20
C LYS A 125 -0.26 -22.71 -17.67
N SER A 126 0.25 -21.69 -17.05
CA SER A 126 0.15 -21.41 -15.61
C SER A 126 -0.06 -19.91 -15.37
N LEU A 127 -0.73 -19.57 -14.27
CA LEU A 127 -1.04 -18.18 -13.93
C LEU A 127 -0.18 -17.74 -12.74
N TRP A 128 0.44 -16.58 -12.86
CA TRP A 128 1.32 -16.02 -11.84
C TRP A 128 0.91 -14.59 -11.52
N ILE A 129 0.76 -14.29 -10.23
CA ILE A 129 0.47 -12.92 -9.80
C ILE A 129 1.77 -12.12 -9.84
N LEU A 130 1.74 -10.97 -10.51
CA LEU A 130 2.82 -9.98 -10.45
C LEU A 130 2.54 -9.01 -9.31
N GLU A 131 3.61 -8.50 -8.67
CA GLU A 131 3.45 -7.45 -7.67
C GLU A 131 2.95 -6.17 -8.31
N SER A 132 1.75 -5.74 -7.95
CA SER A 132 1.05 -4.64 -8.62
C SER A 132 1.79 -3.30 -8.53
N LYS A 133 2.56 -3.09 -7.46
CA LYS A 133 3.39 -1.89 -7.27
C LYS A 133 4.56 -1.79 -8.25
N ASP A 134 5.00 -2.94 -8.80
CA ASP A 134 6.17 -3.05 -9.67
C ASP A 134 5.78 -3.15 -11.15
N VAL A 135 4.49 -3.06 -11.47
CA VAL A 135 3.96 -3.07 -12.83
C VAL A 135 3.57 -1.66 -13.25
N GLU A 136 4.15 -1.21 -14.33
CA GLU A 136 3.80 0.04 -15.02
C GLU A 136 3.04 -0.30 -16.30
N VAL A 137 1.87 0.35 -16.51
CA VAL A 137 1.07 0.20 -17.72
C VAL A 137 1.46 1.30 -18.71
N TRP A 138 1.83 0.90 -19.89
CA TRP A 138 2.17 1.83 -20.96
C TRP A 138 1.26 1.61 -22.16
N TYR A 139 0.65 2.68 -22.64
CA TYR A 139 -0.24 2.68 -23.78
C TYR A 139 0.48 3.29 -24.99
N ASP A 140 0.63 2.51 -26.06
CA ASP A 140 1.25 2.94 -27.33
C ASP A 140 0.20 3.56 -28.26
N ASP A 141 -0.20 4.78 -27.99
CA ASP A 141 -1.10 5.56 -28.84
C ASP A 141 -0.41 6.09 -30.10
N ALA A 142 0.89 6.30 -30.01
CA ALA A 142 1.74 6.77 -31.10
C ALA A 142 2.11 5.66 -32.10
N LYS A 143 1.67 4.41 -31.85
CA LYS A 143 1.94 3.25 -32.72
C LYS A 143 3.43 3.01 -32.98
N LEU A 144 4.26 3.21 -31.94
CA LEU A 144 5.71 3.08 -32.05
C LEU A 144 6.17 1.64 -32.21
N ILE A 145 5.36 0.69 -31.72
CA ILE A 145 5.70 -0.73 -31.69
C ILE A 145 4.92 -1.53 -32.71
N LYS A 146 3.61 -1.32 -32.77
CA LYS A 146 2.70 -1.95 -33.71
C LYS A 146 1.96 -0.90 -34.53
N ASP A 147 1.40 -1.29 -35.67
CA ASP A 147 0.59 -0.41 -36.54
C ASP A 147 -0.75 -0.01 -35.90
N GLN A 148 -1.12 -0.64 -34.79
CA GLN A 148 -2.33 -0.34 -34.03
C GLN A 148 -1.95 -0.05 -32.59
N PRO A 149 -2.74 0.85 -31.91
CA PRO A 149 -2.56 1.11 -30.48
C PRO A 149 -2.63 -0.18 -29.67
N ASP A 150 -1.71 -0.37 -28.74
CA ASP A 150 -1.68 -1.54 -27.86
C ASP A 150 -1.20 -1.16 -26.45
N ILE A 151 -1.49 -2.03 -25.48
CA ILE A 151 -1.09 -1.85 -24.08
C ILE A 151 0.07 -2.79 -23.80
N TYR A 152 1.11 -2.25 -23.18
CA TYR A 152 2.26 -3.01 -22.69
C TYR A 152 2.37 -2.87 -21.18
N TYR A 153 2.83 -3.94 -20.55
CA TYR A 153 3.02 -4.02 -19.12
C TYR A 153 4.50 -4.19 -18.81
N ILE A 154 5.06 -3.23 -18.08
CA ILE A 154 6.46 -3.20 -17.74
C ILE A 154 6.59 -3.64 -16.29
N TYR A 155 7.12 -4.82 -16.06
CA TYR A 155 7.35 -5.36 -14.73
C TYR A 155 8.81 -5.21 -14.32
N THR A 156 9.06 -4.55 -13.20
CA THR A 156 10.39 -4.34 -12.65
C THR A 156 10.63 -5.30 -11.51
N SER A 157 11.36 -6.39 -11.76
CA SER A 157 11.73 -7.38 -10.75
C SER A 157 13.18 -7.19 -10.30
N PRO A 158 13.60 -7.81 -9.19
CA PRO A 158 15.01 -7.84 -8.78
C PRO A 158 15.95 -8.43 -9.84
N ALA A 159 15.43 -9.32 -10.70
CA ALA A 159 16.19 -9.92 -11.80
C ALA A 159 16.30 -9.01 -13.04
N GLY A 160 15.58 -7.89 -13.06
CA GLY A 160 15.58 -6.95 -14.17
C GLY A 160 14.18 -6.55 -14.62
N ARG A 161 14.15 -5.70 -15.65
CA ARG A 161 12.92 -5.16 -16.24
C ARG A 161 12.44 -6.07 -17.36
N MET A 162 11.17 -6.48 -17.30
CA MET A 162 10.50 -7.31 -18.31
C MET A 162 9.32 -6.55 -18.89
N VAL A 163 9.05 -6.77 -20.18
CA VAL A 163 7.94 -6.14 -20.90
C VAL A 163 7.04 -7.24 -21.42
N PHE A 164 5.76 -7.14 -21.14
CA PHE A 164 4.74 -8.09 -21.58
C PHE A 164 3.71 -7.39 -22.46
N GLY A 165 3.19 -8.10 -23.45
CA GLY A 165 2.09 -7.64 -24.28
C GLY A 165 0.73 -7.84 -23.60
N SER A 166 -0.29 -7.24 -24.20
CA SER A 166 -1.69 -7.35 -23.73
C SER A 166 -2.22 -8.79 -23.72
N GLU A 167 -1.66 -9.69 -24.54
CA GLU A 167 -2.05 -11.10 -24.61
C GLU A 167 -1.43 -11.97 -23.50
N GLU A 168 -0.37 -11.49 -22.84
CA GLU A 168 0.38 -12.21 -21.83
C GLU A 168 -0.10 -11.89 -20.42
N ILE A 169 -0.85 -10.80 -20.24
CA ILE A 169 -1.30 -10.31 -18.93
C ILE A 169 -2.83 -10.28 -18.85
N LEU A 170 -3.37 -10.87 -17.78
CA LEU A 170 -4.74 -10.58 -17.36
C LEU A 170 -4.70 -9.41 -16.39
N HIS A 171 -5.26 -8.29 -16.81
CA HIS A 171 -5.34 -7.08 -16.02
C HIS A 171 -6.71 -6.94 -15.36
N PHE A 172 -6.75 -7.04 -14.03
CA PHE A 172 -7.94 -6.82 -13.21
C PHE A 172 -7.85 -5.44 -12.57
N LYS A 173 -8.71 -4.53 -12.97
CA LYS A 173 -8.75 -3.16 -12.45
C LYS A 173 -10.02 -2.86 -11.67
N THR A 174 -9.99 -1.84 -10.82
CA THR A 174 -11.19 -1.30 -10.17
C THR A 174 -12.09 -0.64 -11.22
N SER A 175 -13.37 -0.49 -10.91
CA SER A 175 -14.34 0.18 -11.81
C SER A 175 -14.05 1.68 -11.97
N ASN A 176 -13.42 2.28 -10.98
CA ASN A 176 -13.05 3.70 -11.00
C ASN A 176 -11.70 3.88 -11.70
N THR A 177 -11.73 4.52 -12.84
CA THR A 177 -10.54 4.82 -13.65
C THR A 177 -10.60 6.28 -14.09
N LEU A 178 -9.44 6.92 -14.28
CA LEU A 178 -9.36 8.27 -14.85
C LEU A 178 -9.22 8.24 -16.38
N ASP A 179 -8.45 7.28 -16.86
CA ASP A 179 -8.06 7.13 -18.27
C ASP A 179 -8.69 5.92 -18.96
N GLY A 180 -9.40 5.07 -18.19
CA GLY A 180 -9.95 3.80 -18.68
C GLY A 180 -8.95 2.64 -18.72
N TYR A 181 -7.66 2.89 -18.55
CA TYR A 181 -6.59 1.88 -18.62
C TYR A 181 -6.15 1.38 -17.24
N VAL A 182 -6.05 2.29 -16.28
CA VAL A 182 -5.54 2.01 -14.93
C VAL A 182 -6.62 2.31 -13.90
N GLY A 183 -6.84 1.37 -12.98
CA GLY A 183 -7.78 1.52 -11.87
C GLY A 183 -7.19 2.38 -10.75
N ILE A 184 -8.04 3.10 -10.04
CA ILE A 184 -7.65 3.95 -8.93
C ILE A 184 -7.54 3.12 -7.65
N SER A 185 -6.43 3.29 -6.92
CA SER A 185 -6.18 2.64 -5.64
C SER A 185 -7.13 3.14 -4.55
N VAL A 186 -7.80 2.24 -3.86
CA VAL A 186 -8.62 2.58 -2.68
C VAL A 186 -7.72 3.04 -1.52
N ALA A 187 -6.54 2.44 -1.39
CA ALA A 187 -5.55 2.85 -0.39
C ALA A 187 -5.13 4.31 -0.55
N ASP A 188 -4.90 4.77 -1.77
CA ASP A 188 -4.53 6.15 -2.03
C ASP A 188 -5.66 7.12 -1.74
N GLN A 189 -6.90 6.76 -2.09
CA GLN A 189 -8.07 7.58 -1.78
C GLN A 189 -8.30 7.74 -0.28
N LEU A 190 -8.10 6.68 0.50
CA LEU A 190 -8.30 6.67 1.94
C LEU A 190 -7.07 7.10 2.75
N LYS A 191 -5.94 7.31 2.11
CA LYS A 191 -4.64 7.57 2.76
C LYS A 191 -4.67 8.67 3.80
N MET A 192 -5.32 9.79 3.50
CA MET A 192 -5.43 10.94 4.42
C MET A 192 -6.28 10.59 5.66
N THR A 193 -7.40 9.92 5.46
CA THR A 193 -8.28 9.48 6.55
C THR A 193 -7.59 8.48 7.45
N ILE A 194 -6.91 7.49 6.86
CA ILE A 194 -6.18 6.46 7.61
C ILE A 194 -5.02 7.06 8.41
N LYS A 195 -4.26 7.98 7.81
CA LYS A 195 -3.21 8.72 8.54
C LYS A 195 -3.77 9.55 9.70
N GLY A 196 -4.94 10.17 9.50
CA GLY A 196 -5.65 10.87 10.57
C GLY A 196 -5.99 9.95 11.74
N ASN A 197 -6.57 8.78 11.45
CA ASN A 197 -6.91 7.78 12.45
C ASN A 197 -5.68 7.23 13.18
N GLN A 198 -4.59 6.94 12.46
CA GLN A 198 -3.34 6.47 13.07
C GLN A 198 -2.74 7.52 14.03
N LYS A 199 -2.76 8.81 13.64
CA LYS A 199 -2.30 9.90 14.51
C LYS A 199 -3.19 10.07 15.74
N ALA A 200 -4.51 9.97 15.58
CA ALA A 200 -5.45 10.03 16.69
C ALA A 200 -5.23 8.86 17.66
N GLN A 201 -5.08 7.64 17.15
CA GLN A 201 -4.77 6.46 17.94
C GLN A 201 -3.43 6.60 18.68
N SER A 202 -2.39 7.10 17.99
CA SER A 202 -1.09 7.36 18.61
C SER A 202 -1.19 8.39 19.75
N LEU A 203 -1.97 9.44 19.58
CA LEU A 203 -2.22 10.43 20.63
C LEU A 203 -2.91 9.80 21.83
N ILE A 204 -3.97 9.02 21.61
CA ILE A 204 -4.71 8.30 22.65
C ILE A 204 -3.76 7.33 23.38
N ASN A 205 -2.96 6.55 22.66
CA ASN A 205 -2.01 5.62 23.28
C ASN A 205 -0.99 6.37 24.15
N LYS A 206 -0.43 7.48 23.68
CA LYS A 206 0.45 8.32 24.49
C LYS A 206 -0.22 8.87 25.73
N MET A 207 -1.50 9.25 25.64
CA MET A 207 -2.26 9.70 26.80
C MET A 207 -2.46 8.59 27.84
N TYR A 208 -2.67 7.34 27.39
CA TYR A 208 -2.75 6.19 28.29
C TYR A 208 -1.40 5.82 28.90
N GLU A 209 -0.32 5.88 28.12
CA GLU A 209 1.04 5.56 28.56
C GLU A 209 1.59 6.59 29.56
N SER A 210 1.34 7.89 29.32
CA SER A 210 1.83 8.99 30.17
C SER A 210 0.90 9.34 31.33
N GLY A 211 -0.25 8.70 31.43
CA GLY A 211 -1.34 9.12 32.29
C GLY A 211 -2.00 10.41 31.78
N PHE A 212 -3.18 10.70 32.27
CA PHE A 212 -3.86 11.98 32.00
C PHE A 212 -3.04 13.11 32.65
N THR A 213 -2.06 13.63 31.96
CA THR A 213 -1.36 14.84 32.39
C THR A 213 -2.31 15.99 32.15
N ALA A 214 -2.99 16.43 33.19
CA ALA A 214 -3.75 17.67 33.17
C ALA A 214 -2.78 18.77 32.75
N LYS A 215 -3.13 19.54 31.71
CA LYS A 215 -2.40 20.75 31.38
C LYS A 215 -2.72 21.75 32.48
N ALA A 216 -1.83 21.82 33.48
CA ALA A 216 -1.97 22.77 34.54
C ALA A 216 -1.44 24.14 34.08
N VAL A 217 -2.22 25.19 34.33
CA VAL A 217 -1.74 26.57 34.19
C VAL A 217 -1.12 26.97 35.52
N LEU A 218 0.17 27.20 35.53
CA LEU A 218 0.86 27.65 36.74
C LEU A 218 0.95 29.16 36.73
N GLN A 219 0.20 29.79 37.64
CA GLN A 219 0.24 31.23 37.82
C GLN A 219 1.24 31.59 38.90
N TYR A 220 2.24 32.38 38.58
CA TYR A 220 3.27 32.86 39.49
C TYR A 220 3.02 34.38 39.78
N THR A 221 3.02 34.74 41.05
CA THR A 221 2.73 36.12 41.50
C THR A 221 3.97 36.95 41.87
N GLY A 222 5.15 36.54 41.40
CA GLY A 222 6.44 37.22 41.61
C GLY A 222 7.21 37.48 40.34
N SER A 223 8.26 38.31 40.39
CA SER A 223 9.22 38.49 39.29
C SER A 223 10.30 37.40 39.34
N LEU A 224 10.31 36.50 38.34
CA LEU A 224 11.37 35.53 38.12
C LEU A 224 12.36 36.05 37.07
N SER A 225 13.66 35.90 37.32
CA SER A 225 14.64 36.10 36.27
C SER A 225 14.49 35.02 35.19
N ASP A 226 14.89 35.34 33.92
CA ASP A 226 14.75 34.40 32.80
C ASP A 226 15.43 33.03 33.02
N GLU A 227 16.52 33.01 33.77
CA GLU A 227 17.23 31.77 34.13
C GLU A 227 16.43 30.91 35.13
N ASN A 228 15.86 31.54 36.14
CA ASN A 228 15.01 30.85 37.11
C ASN A 228 13.71 30.33 36.49
N MET A 229 13.15 31.08 35.53
CA MET A 229 11.98 30.65 34.75
C MET A 229 12.29 29.36 33.97
N LYS A 230 13.43 29.33 33.23
CA LYS A 230 13.84 28.14 32.46
C LYS A 230 14.06 26.93 33.35
N THR A 231 14.71 27.12 34.50
CA THR A 231 14.95 26.04 35.46
C THR A 231 13.66 25.49 36.03
N PHE A 232 12.72 26.37 36.34
CA PHE A 232 11.42 26.02 36.87
C PHE A 232 10.55 25.25 35.86
N VAL A 233 10.45 25.75 34.60
CA VAL A 233 9.74 25.05 33.50
C VAL A 233 10.34 23.68 33.27
N LYS A 234 11.67 23.56 33.24
CA LYS A 234 12.35 22.28 33.06
C LYS A 234 12.06 21.31 34.20
N GLY A 235 12.01 21.78 35.46
CA GLY A 235 11.63 20.96 36.61
C GLY A 235 10.21 20.42 36.50
N ILE A 236 9.25 21.23 36.03
CA ILE A 236 7.86 20.81 35.79
C ILE A 236 7.78 19.81 34.62
N GLU A 237 8.51 20.07 33.53
CA GLU A 237 8.55 19.13 32.40
C GLU A 237 9.13 17.77 32.78
N ASP A 238 10.22 17.74 33.57
CA ASP A 238 10.82 16.51 34.06
C ASP A 238 9.89 15.75 35.01
N TYR A 239 9.12 16.46 35.83
CA TYR A 239 8.07 15.88 36.64
C TYR A 239 6.94 15.29 35.78
N ALA A 240 6.44 16.05 34.81
CA ALA A 240 5.36 15.63 33.91
C ALA A 240 5.78 14.44 33.02
N LYS A 241 7.05 14.30 32.67
CA LYS A 241 7.61 13.17 31.93
C LYS A 241 7.91 11.94 32.80
N GLY A 242 7.71 12.04 34.12
CA GLY A 242 7.96 10.94 35.06
C GLY A 242 9.45 10.70 35.35
N ASN A 243 10.36 11.54 34.86
CA ASN A 243 11.81 11.41 35.05
C ASN A 243 12.24 11.54 36.54
N LEU A 244 11.34 12.02 37.40
CA LEU A 244 11.59 12.12 38.85
C LEU A 244 11.24 10.82 39.62
N LYS A 245 10.51 9.88 39.00
CA LYS A 245 10.22 8.57 39.57
C LYS A 245 11.49 7.75 39.87
N GLU A 246 12.50 7.86 39.00
CA GLU A 246 13.80 7.21 39.21
C GLU A 246 14.56 7.74 40.44
N LYS A 247 14.19 8.93 40.94
CA LYS A 247 14.82 9.57 42.11
C LYS A 247 14.01 9.39 43.39
N GLY A 248 12.97 8.55 43.40
CA GLY A 248 12.15 8.28 44.56
C GLY A 248 11.23 9.44 45.01
N ILE A 249 11.05 10.44 44.16
CA ILE A 249 10.15 11.58 44.40
C ILE A 249 8.83 11.31 43.70
N GLU A 250 7.96 10.57 44.31
CA GLU A 250 6.62 10.30 43.81
C GLU A 250 5.62 11.36 44.31
N ASN A 251 4.83 11.88 43.36
CA ASN A 251 3.62 12.70 43.65
C ASN A 251 3.85 14.06 44.33
N ILE A 252 5.03 14.65 44.30
CA ILE A 252 5.29 15.99 44.80
C ILE A 252 5.54 16.96 43.64
N ILE A 253 4.64 17.92 43.47
CA ILE A 253 4.84 19.05 42.55
C ILE A 253 5.54 20.16 43.33
N PRO A 254 6.78 20.54 43.00
CA PRO A 254 7.44 21.66 43.67
C PRO A 254 6.74 22.98 43.27
N ILE A 255 6.03 23.57 44.20
CA ILE A 255 5.38 24.86 44.00
C ILE A 255 6.21 25.93 44.66
N PRO A 256 6.78 26.93 43.94
CA PRO A 256 7.51 28.02 44.60
C PRO A 256 6.59 28.85 45.52
N ILE A 257 7.16 29.38 46.55
CA ILE A 257 6.46 30.28 47.47
C ILE A 257 5.89 31.46 46.68
N GLY A 258 4.56 31.67 46.71
CA GLY A 258 3.88 32.71 45.98
C GLY A 258 3.20 32.27 44.69
N SER A 259 3.20 30.98 44.35
CA SER A 259 2.43 30.41 43.24
C SER A 259 1.17 29.67 43.72
N THR A 260 0.09 29.78 42.98
CA THR A 260 -1.14 29.00 43.16
C THR A 260 -1.38 28.09 41.99
N LEU A 261 -1.79 26.85 42.24
CA LEU A 261 -2.19 25.89 41.21
C LEU A 261 -3.71 26.09 40.99
N THR A 262 -4.11 26.46 39.80
CA THR A 262 -5.51 26.53 39.37
C THR A 262 -5.84 25.46 38.37
#